data_f42ff1ba4a2d1686e4161a4907eee80a
#
_entry.id   f42ff1ba4a2d1686e4161a4907eee80a
#
_cell.length_a   1.000
_cell.length_b   1.000
_cell.length_c   1.000
_cell.angle_alpha   90.00
_cell.angle_beta   90.00
_cell.angle_gamma   90.00
#
_symmetry.space_group_name_H-M   'P 1'
#
loop_
_entity.id
_entity.type
_entity.pdbx_description
1 polymer ?
#
loop_
_entity_poly.entity_id
_entity_poly.type
_entity_poly.pdbx_seq_one_letter_code
_entity_poly.pdbx_strand_id
1 'polypeptide(L)'
;MNFPEGFVKKYEEILGDEARAFLASFDDEAVSAFRINPLKERQLSFSDPIPNTPWGYYGKVSGKSPEHVTGLVYSQEPAAQMVAQVAQPSSGMKVLDLAAAPGGKSTQLA
;
A
#
# COMPACT_ATOMS: atom_id res chain seq x y z
N MET A 1 11.72 -19.25 0.86
CA MET A 1 10.44 -19.62 0.16
C MET A 1 10.74 -20.60 -0.97
N ASN A 2 9.87 -21.61 -1.21
CA ASN A 2 10.06 -22.53 -2.32
C ASN A 2 9.28 -22.04 -3.55
N PHE A 3 9.99 -21.64 -4.58
CA PHE A 3 9.40 -21.22 -5.85
C PHE A 3 9.29 -22.38 -6.83
N PRO A 4 8.27 -22.40 -7.70
CA PRO A 4 8.25 -23.30 -8.85
C PRO A 4 9.48 -23.08 -9.73
N GLU A 5 10.03 -24.17 -10.31
CA GLU A 5 11.22 -24.09 -11.16
C GLU A 5 11.06 -23.11 -12.32
N GLY A 6 9.89 -23.09 -12.96
CA GLY A 6 9.60 -22.15 -14.05
C GLY A 6 9.60 -20.68 -13.63
N PHE A 7 9.27 -20.38 -12.37
CA PHE A 7 9.34 -19.02 -11.82
C PHE A 7 10.80 -18.58 -11.67
N VAL A 8 11.63 -19.42 -11.08
CA VAL A 8 13.07 -19.13 -10.90
C VAL A 8 13.73 -18.89 -12.25
N LYS A 9 13.58 -19.83 -13.18
CA LYS A 9 14.17 -19.75 -14.53
C LYS A 9 13.75 -18.47 -15.27
N LYS A 10 12.46 -18.10 -15.20
CA LYS A 10 11.95 -16.88 -15.83
C LYS A 10 12.65 -15.63 -15.30
N TYR A 11 12.82 -15.52 -13.98
CA TYR A 11 13.45 -14.34 -13.42
C TYR A 11 14.97 -14.33 -13.55
N GLU A 12 15.63 -15.48 -13.61
CA GLU A 12 17.04 -15.58 -14.00
C GLU A 12 17.26 -15.09 -15.44
N GLU A 13 16.39 -15.44 -16.37
CA GLU A 13 16.45 -14.96 -17.75
C GLU A 13 16.21 -13.45 -17.87
N ILE A 14 15.28 -12.88 -17.08
CA ILE A 14 14.92 -11.45 -17.13
C ILE A 14 15.95 -10.58 -16.42
N LEU A 15 16.39 -10.99 -15.23
CA LEU A 15 17.17 -10.16 -14.31
C LEU A 15 18.68 -10.48 -14.31
N GLY A 16 19.10 -11.62 -14.89
CA GLY A 16 20.50 -12.02 -14.90
C GLY A 16 21.08 -12.03 -13.47
N ASP A 17 22.16 -11.30 -13.27
CA ASP A 17 22.88 -11.25 -11.98
C ASP A 17 22.03 -10.71 -10.82
N GLU A 18 21.00 -9.93 -11.08
CA GLU A 18 20.09 -9.40 -10.05
C GLU A 18 19.06 -10.44 -9.58
N ALA A 19 18.84 -11.53 -10.30
CA ALA A 19 17.84 -12.55 -9.99
C ALA A 19 18.02 -13.14 -8.60
N ARG A 20 19.26 -13.35 -8.15
CA ARG A 20 19.55 -13.90 -6.82
C ARG A 20 19.08 -12.98 -5.71
N ALA A 21 19.35 -11.69 -5.81
CA ALA A 21 18.91 -10.69 -4.83
C ALA A 21 17.39 -10.56 -4.85
N PHE A 22 16.78 -10.54 -6.01
CA PHE A 22 15.33 -10.52 -6.18
C PHE A 22 14.66 -11.73 -5.52
N LEU A 23 15.13 -12.94 -5.78
CA LEU A 23 14.55 -14.15 -5.18
C LEU A 23 14.74 -14.19 -3.66
N ALA A 24 15.89 -13.70 -3.15
CA ALA A 24 16.14 -13.62 -1.71
C ALA A 24 15.20 -12.63 -1.01
N SER A 25 14.80 -11.54 -1.66
CA SER A 25 13.93 -10.52 -1.07
C SER A 25 12.53 -11.04 -0.67
N PHE A 26 12.11 -12.18 -1.19
CA PHE A 26 10.86 -12.81 -0.77
C PHE A 26 10.91 -13.44 0.62
N ASP A 27 12.08 -13.60 1.20
CA ASP A 27 12.25 -14.08 2.58
C ASP A 27 12.31 -12.91 3.58
N ASP A 28 12.34 -11.66 3.09
CA ASP A 28 12.27 -10.47 3.92
C ASP A 28 10.86 -10.28 4.51
N GLU A 29 10.79 -9.65 5.67
CA GLU A 29 9.51 -9.33 6.30
C GLU A 29 8.75 -8.29 5.46
N ALA A 30 7.47 -8.59 5.17
CA ALA A 30 6.63 -7.68 4.42
C ALA A 30 6.39 -6.37 5.19
N VAL A 31 6.66 -5.25 4.54
CA VAL A 31 6.39 -3.92 5.10
C VAL A 31 4.90 -3.64 5.09
N SER A 32 4.30 -3.59 6.27
CA SER A 32 2.89 -3.26 6.46
C SER A 32 2.71 -1.76 6.68
N ALA A 33 1.62 -1.22 6.17
CA ALA A 33 1.27 0.18 6.36
C ALA A 33 -0.24 0.40 6.32
N PHE A 34 -0.66 1.56 6.78
CA PHE A 34 -2.05 2.01 6.75
C PHE A 34 -2.10 3.52 6.54
N ARG A 35 -3.25 4.04 6.16
CA ARG A 35 -3.50 5.47 6.12
C ARG A 35 -4.68 5.86 7.00
N ILE A 36 -4.63 7.05 7.55
CA ILE A 36 -5.74 7.68 8.27
C ILE A 36 -6.71 8.28 7.25
N ASN A 37 -8.00 8.18 7.54
CA ASN A 37 -9.02 8.90 6.79
C ASN A 37 -9.16 10.33 7.33
N PRO A 38 -8.70 11.36 6.61
CA PRO A 38 -8.74 12.73 7.08
C PRO A 38 -10.17 13.27 7.27
N LEU A 39 -11.15 12.68 6.56
CA LEU A 39 -12.55 13.08 6.68
C LEU A 39 -13.20 12.63 7.99
N LYS A 40 -12.63 11.61 8.63
CA LYS A 40 -13.12 11.03 9.89
C LYS A 40 -12.15 11.17 11.05
N GLU A 41 -10.96 11.71 10.78
CA GLU A 41 -9.94 11.91 11.79
C GLU A 41 -10.50 12.69 12.98
N ARG A 42 -10.02 12.36 14.16
CA ARG A 42 -10.31 13.06 15.41
C ARG A 42 -9.01 13.15 16.23
N GLN A 43 -8.78 12.27 17.14
CA GLN A 43 -7.64 12.30 18.05
C GLN A 43 -6.75 11.07 17.91
N LEU A 44 -6.56 10.61 16.65
CA LEU A 44 -5.67 9.50 16.36
C LEU A 44 -4.24 10.01 16.24
N SER A 45 -3.33 9.34 16.94
CA SER A 45 -1.90 9.62 16.89
C SER A 45 -1.13 8.33 16.65
N PHE A 46 -0.27 8.34 15.64
CA PHE A 46 0.60 7.22 15.28
C PHE A 46 2.04 7.70 15.16
N SER A 47 3.00 6.82 15.44
CA SER A 47 4.39 7.18 15.68
C SER A 47 5.35 7.00 14.51
N ASP A 48 4.94 6.36 13.43
CA ASP A 48 5.86 5.99 12.34
C ASP A 48 5.33 6.44 10.97
N PRO A 49 5.39 7.75 10.66
CA PRO A 49 4.86 8.29 9.42
C PRO A 49 5.67 7.85 8.21
N ILE A 50 4.98 7.57 7.10
CA ILE A 50 5.61 7.31 5.82
C ILE A 50 6.04 8.64 5.20
N PRO A 51 7.32 8.80 4.80
CA PRO A 51 7.79 10.01 4.15
C PRO A 51 6.98 10.35 2.90
N ASN A 52 6.70 11.63 2.70
CA ASN A 52 5.96 12.17 1.55
C ASN A 52 4.51 11.68 1.40
N THR A 53 3.94 11.10 2.46
CA THR A 53 2.52 10.74 2.52
C THR A 53 1.87 11.42 3.73
N PRO A 54 0.96 12.38 3.55
CA PRO A 54 0.44 13.18 4.67
C PRO A 54 -0.37 12.36 5.68
N TRP A 55 -0.93 11.22 5.28
CA TRP A 55 -1.84 10.40 6.09
C TRP A 55 -1.37 8.96 6.28
N GLY A 56 -0.19 8.62 5.77
CA GLY A 56 0.34 7.25 5.79
C GLY A 56 1.26 6.98 6.97
N TYR A 57 1.16 5.78 7.52
CA TYR A 57 1.98 5.29 8.63
C TYR A 57 2.39 3.85 8.41
N TYR A 58 3.63 3.53 8.81
CA TYR A 58 4.06 2.14 8.89
C TYR A 58 3.40 1.44 10.09
N GLY A 59 3.07 0.18 9.92
CA GLY A 59 2.49 -0.66 10.95
C GLY A 59 1.35 -1.53 10.46
N LYS A 60 0.93 -2.47 11.31
CA LYS A 60 -0.18 -3.39 11.04
C LYS A 60 -1.45 -2.89 11.71
N VAL A 61 -2.53 -2.81 10.93
CA VAL A 61 -3.88 -2.62 11.45
C VAL A 61 -4.70 -3.84 11.05
N SER A 62 -5.34 -4.46 12.03
CA SER A 62 -6.25 -5.58 11.75
C SER A 62 -7.48 -5.09 10.99
N GLY A 63 -7.86 -5.79 9.90
CA GLY A 63 -9.12 -5.53 9.22
C GLY A 63 -10.38 -5.71 10.08
N LYS A 64 -10.21 -6.32 11.28
CA LYS A 64 -11.27 -6.50 12.27
C LYS A 64 -11.24 -5.47 13.39
N SER A 65 -10.25 -4.59 13.40
CA SER A 65 -10.17 -3.54 14.43
C SER A 65 -11.31 -2.52 14.27
N PRO A 66 -11.79 -1.92 15.35
CA PRO A 66 -12.81 -0.86 15.28
C PRO A 66 -12.41 0.29 14.36
N GLU A 67 -11.15 0.69 14.37
CA GLU A 67 -10.63 1.78 13.54
C GLU A 67 -10.72 1.47 12.05
N HIS A 68 -10.47 0.21 11.66
CA HIS A 68 -10.60 -0.22 10.28
C HIS A 68 -12.07 -0.38 9.87
N VAL A 69 -12.87 -1.02 10.71
CA VAL A 69 -14.31 -1.28 10.42
C VAL A 69 -15.09 0.03 10.30
N THR A 70 -14.77 1.03 11.10
CA THR A 70 -15.43 2.35 11.05
C THR A 70 -14.86 3.26 9.97
N GLY A 71 -13.81 2.85 9.26
CA GLY A 71 -13.19 3.64 8.21
C GLY A 71 -12.33 4.81 8.71
N LEU A 72 -11.87 4.77 9.95
CA LEU A 72 -10.90 5.74 10.49
C LEU A 72 -9.51 5.51 9.90
N VAL A 73 -9.15 4.25 9.68
CA VAL A 73 -7.90 3.86 9.01
C VAL A 73 -8.19 2.84 7.91
N TYR A 74 -7.29 2.78 6.94
CA TYR A 74 -7.34 1.81 5.84
C TYR A 74 -5.97 1.16 5.67
N SER A 75 -5.92 -0.17 5.76
CA SER A 75 -4.69 -0.92 5.50
C SER A 75 -4.32 -0.83 4.02
N GLN A 76 -3.15 -0.29 3.74
CA GLN A 76 -2.66 -0.08 2.37
C GLN A 76 -1.14 -0.03 2.40
N GLU A 77 -0.48 -0.77 1.51
CA GLU A 77 0.98 -0.80 1.47
C GLU A 77 1.54 0.58 1.02
N PRO A 78 2.80 0.90 1.39
CA PRO A 78 3.34 2.26 1.21
C PRO A 78 3.34 2.75 -0.23
N ALA A 79 3.76 1.91 -1.19
CA ALA A 79 3.85 2.33 -2.59
C ALA A 79 2.47 2.58 -3.20
N ALA A 80 1.45 1.80 -2.82
CA ALA A 80 0.07 2.02 -3.27
C ALA A 80 -0.50 3.35 -2.80
N GLN A 81 -0.06 3.86 -1.63
CA GLN A 81 -0.48 5.16 -1.12
C GLN A 81 0.04 6.34 -1.96
N MET A 82 1.13 6.15 -2.70
CA MET A 82 1.71 7.20 -3.55
C MET A 82 0.88 7.51 -4.80
N VAL A 83 0.07 6.56 -5.28
CA VAL A 83 -0.70 6.74 -6.51
C VAL A 83 -1.63 7.94 -6.44
N ALA A 84 -2.42 8.08 -5.38
CA ALA A 84 -3.31 9.22 -5.20
C ALA A 84 -2.55 10.53 -4.98
N GLN A 85 -1.38 10.48 -4.33
CA GLN A 85 -0.51 11.64 -4.16
C GLN A 85 0.00 12.18 -5.50
N VAL A 86 0.37 11.30 -6.41
CA VAL A 86 0.82 11.67 -7.75
C VAL A 86 -0.34 12.15 -8.61
N ALA A 87 -1.51 11.52 -8.51
CA ALA A 87 -2.70 11.86 -9.29
C ALA A 87 -3.27 13.24 -8.93
N GLN A 88 -3.16 13.66 -7.67
CA GLN A 88 -3.60 14.97 -7.16
C GLN A 88 -5.00 15.41 -7.64
N PRO A 89 -6.05 14.60 -7.44
CA PRO A 89 -7.38 15.01 -7.82
C PRO A 89 -7.83 16.23 -6.99
N SER A 90 -8.55 17.13 -7.63
CA SER A 90 -9.16 18.32 -6.98
C SER A 90 -10.66 18.13 -6.83
N SER A 91 -11.25 18.83 -5.86
CA SER A 91 -12.69 18.81 -5.65
C SER A 91 -13.46 19.17 -6.94
N GLY A 92 -14.49 18.40 -7.26
CA GLY A 92 -15.32 18.55 -8.46
C GLY A 92 -14.77 17.84 -9.71
N MET A 93 -13.56 17.29 -9.68
CA MET A 93 -13.06 16.46 -10.77
C MET A 93 -13.81 15.11 -10.86
N LYS A 94 -14.00 14.63 -12.09
CA LYS A 94 -14.45 13.26 -12.34
C LYS A 94 -13.23 12.38 -12.53
N VAL A 95 -13.10 11.35 -11.72
CA VAL A 95 -11.97 10.42 -11.72
C VAL A 95 -12.45 9.03 -12.10
N LEU A 96 -11.77 8.39 -13.07
CA LEU A 96 -11.99 7.01 -13.44
C LEU A 96 -10.85 6.14 -12.89
N ASP A 97 -11.18 5.19 -12.03
CA ASP A 97 -10.24 4.21 -11.52
C ASP A 97 -10.46 2.86 -12.22
N LEU A 98 -9.55 2.51 -13.14
CA LEU A 98 -9.60 1.25 -13.88
C LEU A 98 -9.11 0.04 -13.08
N ALA A 99 -8.52 0.26 -11.90
CA ALA A 99 -8.02 -0.77 -11.00
C ALA A 99 -8.63 -0.64 -9.60
N ALA A 100 -9.94 -0.37 -9.52
CA ALA A 100 -10.65 0.04 -8.32
C ALA A 100 -10.65 -1.00 -7.18
N ALA A 101 -10.70 -2.30 -7.51
CA ALA A 101 -10.73 -3.34 -6.48
C ALA A 101 -9.34 -3.58 -5.86
N PRO A 102 -9.24 -3.80 -4.55
CA PRO A 102 -10.30 -3.85 -3.52
C PRO A 102 -10.72 -2.50 -2.93
N GLY A 103 -10.26 -1.37 -3.45
CA GLY A 103 -10.72 -0.05 -3.04
C GLY A 103 -9.66 0.86 -2.40
N GLY A 104 -8.43 0.39 -2.24
CA GLY A 104 -7.36 1.17 -1.61
C GLY A 104 -7.08 2.50 -2.29
N LYS A 105 -6.97 2.52 -3.60
CA LYS A 105 -6.73 3.74 -4.39
C LYS A 105 -8.02 4.55 -4.54
N SER A 106 -9.13 3.92 -4.88
CA SER A 106 -10.44 4.59 -5.05
C SER A 106 -10.86 5.36 -3.81
N THR A 107 -10.75 4.74 -2.63
CA THR A 107 -11.13 5.40 -1.35
C THR A 107 -10.17 6.52 -0.96
N GLN A 108 -8.94 6.49 -1.43
CA GLN A 108 -7.97 7.58 -1.21
C GLN A 108 -8.21 8.75 -2.17
N LEU A 109 -8.64 8.48 -3.40
CA LEU A 109 -8.96 9.49 -4.40
C LEU A 109 -10.28 10.22 -4.09
N ALA A 110 -11.19 9.57 -3.40
CA ALA A 110 -12.47 10.14 -3.00
C ALA A 110 -12.34 11.17 -1.88
#